data_48be3fb1b0a0683ba06f74b39ae48fe6
#
_entry.id   48be3fb1b0a0683ba06f74b39ae48fe6
#
_cell.length_a   1.000
_cell.length_b   1.000
_cell.length_c   1.000
_cell.angle_alpha   90.00
_cell.angle_beta   90.00
_cell.angle_gamma   90.00
#
_symmetry.space_group_name_H-M   'P 1'
#
loop_
_entity.id
_entity.type
_entity.pdbx_description
1 polymer ?
#
loop_
_entity_poly.entity_id
_entity_poly.type
_entity_poly.pdbx_seq_one_letter_code
_entity_poly.pdbx_strand_id
1 'polypeptide(L)'
;MGDDELAEIRRQRMMQLQQQQMAEQEQAQRQQQMQAQIQSVLIQVMEPEARERLNTIRLTKPEFAAAVEQQIVALAQSGRLRQKITDDQLKQLLSQIVPQKKEFNIRRVG
;
A
#
# COMPACT_ATOMS: atom_id res chain seq x y z
N MET A 1 42.04 -25.83 -14.29
CA MET A 1 41.88 -24.72 -13.34
C MET A 1 40.76 -23.81 -13.70
N GLY A 2 40.70 -23.31 -14.92
CA GLY A 2 39.63 -22.40 -15.30
C GLY A 2 38.26 -22.98 -15.20
N ASP A 3 38.14 -24.29 -15.45
CA ASP A 3 36.82 -24.94 -15.43
C ASP A 3 36.23 -25.03 -14.02
N ASP A 4 37.11 -25.29 -13.04
CA ASP A 4 36.65 -25.37 -11.65
C ASP A 4 36.20 -24.00 -11.13
N GLU A 5 36.94 -22.97 -11.48
CA GLU A 5 36.56 -21.62 -11.08
C GLU A 5 35.27 -21.18 -11.72
N LEU A 6 35.10 -21.50 -12.99
CA LEU A 6 33.86 -21.18 -13.70
C LEU A 6 32.68 -21.93 -13.09
N ALA A 7 32.88 -23.19 -12.72
CA ALA A 7 31.82 -23.98 -12.13
C ALA A 7 31.40 -23.40 -10.77
N GLU A 8 32.37 -22.93 -9.98
CA GLU A 8 32.06 -22.29 -8.71
C GLU A 8 31.31 -21.00 -8.88
N ILE A 9 31.76 -20.16 -9.83
CA ILE A 9 31.08 -18.90 -10.11
C ILE A 9 29.65 -19.15 -10.54
N ARG A 10 29.43 -20.14 -11.39
CA ARG A 10 28.09 -20.50 -11.84
C ARG A 10 27.21 -20.95 -10.68
N ARG A 11 27.75 -21.75 -9.78
CA ARG A 11 27.01 -22.21 -8.61
C ARG A 11 26.66 -21.06 -7.70
N GLN A 12 27.58 -20.16 -7.45
CA GLN A 12 27.33 -18.98 -6.62
C GLN A 12 26.26 -18.10 -7.23
N ARG A 13 26.32 -17.89 -8.53
CA ARG A 13 25.32 -17.09 -9.22
C ARG A 13 23.94 -17.74 -9.15
N MET A 14 23.89 -19.05 -9.32
CA MET A 14 22.64 -19.79 -9.21
C MET A 14 22.06 -19.67 -7.81
N MET A 15 22.90 -19.80 -6.80
CA MET A 15 22.45 -19.65 -5.43
C MET A 15 21.91 -18.25 -5.15
N GLN A 16 22.62 -17.24 -5.64
CA GLN A 16 22.17 -15.86 -5.47
C GLN A 16 20.84 -15.63 -6.16
N LEU A 17 20.69 -16.15 -7.36
CA LEU A 17 19.44 -16.04 -8.10
C LEU A 17 18.29 -16.70 -7.34
N GLN A 18 18.53 -17.89 -6.81
CA GLN A 18 17.52 -18.58 -6.04
C GLN A 18 17.13 -17.82 -4.79
N GLN A 19 18.12 -17.27 -4.10
CA GLN A 19 17.86 -16.47 -2.91
C GLN A 19 17.07 -15.20 -3.24
N GLN A 20 17.42 -14.56 -4.36
CA GLN A 20 16.68 -13.38 -4.79
C GLN A 20 15.24 -13.71 -5.14
N GLN A 21 15.03 -14.81 -5.85
CA GLN A 21 13.69 -15.24 -6.20
C GLN A 21 12.86 -15.58 -4.97
N MET A 22 13.46 -16.25 -4.00
CA MET A 22 12.78 -16.54 -2.75
C MET A 22 12.44 -15.28 -1.98
N ALA A 23 13.38 -14.34 -1.92
CA ALA A 23 13.14 -13.08 -1.24
C ALA A 23 12.03 -12.29 -1.90
N GLU A 24 12.00 -12.28 -3.24
CA GLU A 24 10.95 -11.59 -3.97
C GLU A 24 9.60 -12.24 -3.73
N GLN A 25 9.54 -13.57 -3.73
CA GLN A 25 8.31 -14.28 -3.45
C GLN A 25 7.81 -14.01 -2.04
N GLU A 26 8.71 -14.02 -1.07
CA GLU A 26 8.33 -13.72 0.31
C GLU A 26 7.81 -12.30 0.45
N GLN A 27 8.47 -11.35 -0.20
CA GLN A 27 8.01 -9.97 -0.20
C GLN A 27 6.63 -9.84 -0.82
N ALA A 28 6.42 -10.50 -1.96
CA ALA A 28 5.13 -10.46 -2.63
C ALA A 28 4.03 -11.06 -1.76
N GLN A 29 4.32 -12.17 -1.09
CA GLN A 29 3.37 -12.79 -0.18
C GLN A 29 3.04 -11.89 1.00
N ARG A 30 4.05 -11.24 1.57
CA ARG A 30 3.83 -10.30 2.68
C ARG A 30 2.99 -9.12 2.26
N GLN A 31 3.24 -8.60 1.07
CA GLN A 31 2.44 -7.49 0.55
C GLN A 31 1.00 -7.93 0.33
N GLN A 32 0.79 -9.11 -0.22
CA GLN A 32 -0.56 -9.62 -0.40
C GLN A 32 -1.28 -9.83 0.93
N GLN A 33 -0.59 -10.35 1.92
CA GLN A 33 -1.17 -10.54 3.24
C GLN A 33 -1.53 -9.21 3.88
N MET A 34 -0.65 -8.22 3.77
CA MET A 34 -0.92 -6.89 4.30
C MET A 34 -2.11 -6.26 3.60
N GLN A 35 -2.17 -6.38 2.27
CA GLN A 35 -3.31 -5.86 1.52
C GLN A 35 -4.60 -6.54 1.93
N ALA A 36 -4.56 -7.86 2.12
CA ALA A 36 -5.74 -8.59 2.54
C ALA A 36 -6.20 -8.14 3.93
N GLN A 37 -5.27 -7.91 4.84
CA GLN A 37 -5.60 -7.42 6.17
C GLN A 37 -6.20 -6.02 6.12
N ILE A 38 -5.61 -5.14 5.31
CA ILE A 38 -6.14 -3.79 5.13
C ILE A 38 -7.56 -3.87 4.57
N GLN A 39 -7.78 -4.69 3.56
CA GLN A 39 -9.10 -4.83 2.97
C GLN A 39 -10.12 -5.36 3.99
N SER A 40 -9.71 -6.32 4.81
CA SER A 40 -10.59 -6.84 5.86
C SER A 40 -11.00 -5.75 6.85
N VAL A 41 -10.05 -4.93 7.26
CA VAL A 41 -10.33 -3.83 8.18
C VAL A 41 -11.27 -2.83 7.51
N LEU A 42 -11.01 -2.48 6.26
CA LEU A 42 -11.84 -1.52 5.55
C LEU A 42 -13.28 -2.01 5.41
N ILE A 43 -13.46 -3.31 5.16
CA ILE A 43 -14.80 -3.89 5.08
C ILE A 43 -15.53 -3.76 6.40
N GLN A 44 -14.81 -3.93 7.50
CA GLN A 44 -15.43 -3.87 8.82
C GLN A 44 -15.75 -2.46 9.26
N VAL A 45 -14.94 -1.47 8.86
CA VAL A 45 -15.05 -0.13 9.42
C VAL A 45 -15.60 0.89 8.45
N MET A 46 -15.89 0.52 7.21
CA MET A 46 -16.41 1.45 6.21
C MET A 46 -17.75 0.98 5.66
N GLU A 47 -18.64 1.94 5.41
CA GLU A 47 -19.87 1.66 4.68
C GLU A 47 -19.55 1.26 3.24
N PRO A 48 -20.41 0.46 2.59
CA PRO A 48 -20.14 0.06 1.20
C PRO A 48 -19.96 1.21 0.24
N GLU A 49 -20.72 2.28 0.40
CA GLU A 49 -20.61 3.45 -0.46
C GLU A 49 -19.24 4.13 -0.30
N ALA A 50 -18.76 4.20 0.94
CA ALA A 50 -17.43 4.76 1.20
C ALA A 50 -16.34 3.90 0.57
N ARG A 51 -16.51 2.59 0.65
CA ARG A 51 -15.53 1.68 0.04
C ARG A 51 -15.48 1.83 -1.47
N GLU A 52 -16.63 1.99 -2.09
CA GLU A 52 -16.70 2.20 -3.54
C GLU A 52 -15.98 3.49 -3.94
N ARG A 53 -16.20 4.56 -3.19
CA ARG A 53 -15.52 5.82 -3.46
C ARG A 53 -14.02 5.68 -3.33
N LEU A 54 -13.57 4.98 -2.30
CA LEU A 54 -12.14 4.75 -2.10
C LEU A 54 -11.55 3.92 -3.23
N ASN A 55 -12.27 2.91 -3.70
CA ASN A 55 -11.82 2.12 -4.84
C ASN A 55 -11.69 2.96 -6.10
N THR A 56 -12.63 3.85 -6.34
CA THR A 56 -12.55 4.76 -7.48
C THR A 56 -11.33 5.67 -7.38
N ILE A 57 -11.04 6.19 -6.21
CA ILE A 57 -9.88 7.02 -5.98
C ILE A 57 -8.60 6.21 -6.20
N ARG A 58 -8.61 4.96 -5.79
CA ARG A 58 -7.45 4.10 -5.98
C ARG A 58 -7.10 3.91 -7.46
N LEU A 59 -8.10 3.88 -8.31
CA LEU A 59 -7.88 3.74 -9.74
C LEU A 59 -7.23 4.97 -10.37
N THR A 60 -7.58 6.15 -9.87
CA THR A 60 -7.08 7.41 -10.43
C THR A 60 -5.88 7.96 -9.67
N LYS A 61 -5.86 7.79 -8.37
CA LYS A 61 -4.81 8.32 -7.50
C LYS A 61 -4.41 7.28 -6.46
N PRO A 62 -3.63 6.27 -6.87
CA PRO A 62 -3.33 5.15 -5.97
C PRO A 62 -2.56 5.57 -4.73
N GLU A 63 -1.64 6.52 -4.85
CA GLU A 63 -0.86 6.96 -3.68
C GLU A 63 -1.73 7.67 -2.66
N PHE A 64 -2.64 8.49 -3.15
CA PHE A 64 -3.57 9.19 -2.28
C PHE A 64 -4.50 8.20 -1.58
N ALA A 65 -5.01 7.23 -2.31
CA ALA A 65 -5.87 6.20 -1.74
C ALA A 65 -5.13 5.40 -0.67
N ALA A 66 -3.87 5.07 -0.91
CA ALA A 66 -3.06 4.34 0.07
C ALA A 66 -2.89 5.14 1.36
N ALA A 67 -2.66 6.44 1.25
CA ALA A 67 -2.55 7.30 2.43
C ALA A 67 -3.85 7.34 3.21
N VAL A 68 -4.98 7.43 2.51
CA VAL A 68 -6.29 7.42 3.15
C VAL A 68 -6.54 6.09 3.84
N GLU A 69 -6.22 4.99 3.19
CA GLU A 69 -6.38 3.66 3.78
C GLU A 69 -5.58 3.54 5.08
N GLN A 70 -4.35 4.01 5.08
CA GLN A 70 -3.52 3.95 6.27
C GLN A 70 -4.11 4.76 7.41
N GLN A 71 -4.66 5.93 7.12
CA GLN A 71 -5.33 6.74 8.12
C GLN A 71 -6.53 6.01 8.71
N ILE A 72 -7.34 5.39 7.86
CA ILE A 72 -8.51 4.65 8.31
C ILE A 72 -8.11 3.46 9.18
N VAL A 73 -7.09 2.73 8.77
CA VAL A 73 -6.59 1.59 9.54
C VAL A 73 -6.07 2.06 10.90
N ALA A 74 -5.34 3.16 10.93
CA ALA A 74 -4.84 3.72 12.18
C ALA A 74 -5.97 4.11 13.11
N LEU A 75 -7.01 4.74 12.58
CA LEU A 75 -8.19 5.09 13.37
C LEU A 75 -8.88 3.84 13.92
N ALA A 76 -8.98 2.80 13.10
CA ALA A 76 -9.59 1.55 13.52
C ALA A 76 -8.80 0.90 14.65
N GLN A 77 -7.48 0.89 14.52
CA GLN A 77 -6.61 0.29 15.53
C GLN A 77 -6.59 1.08 16.84
N SER A 78 -6.81 2.37 16.77
CA SER A 78 -6.83 3.20 17.96
C SER A 78 -8.12 3.04 18.77
N GLY A 79 -9.10 2.35 18.22
CA GLY A 79 -10.39 2.15 18.89
C GLY A 79 -11.29 3.37 18.89
N ARG A 80 -10.95 4.39 18.12
CA ARG A 80 -11.74 5.63 18.07
C ARG A 80 -12.98 5.52 17.18
N LEU A 81 -13.01 4.53 16.30
CA LEU A 81 -14.13 4.34 15.41
C LEU A 81 -15.22 3.54 16.14
N ARG A 82 -16.31 4.21 16.47
CA ARG A 82 -17.46 3.57 17.11
C ARG A 82 -18.48 3.09 16.10
N GLN A 83 -18.50 3.72 14.95
CA GLN A 83 -19.43 3.40 13.88
C GLN A 83 -18.67 3.30 12.58
N LYS A 84 -19.28 2.67 11.58
CA LYS A 84 -18.66 2.58 10.28
C LYS A 84 -18.55 3.95 9.64
N ILE A 85 -17.46 4.15 8.90
CA ILE A 85 -17.22 5.41 8.19
C ILE A 85 -18.20 5.50 7.02
N THR A 86 -18.97 6.58 6.99
CA THR A 86 -19.90 6.85 5.90
C THR A 86 -19.17 7.54 4.74
N ASP A 87 -19.85 7.60 3.59
CA ASP A 87 -19.32 8.31 2.43
C ASP A 87 -19.03 9.78 2.74
N ASP A 88 -19.91 10.43 3.50
CA ASP A 88 -19.72 11.82 3.90
C ASP A 88 -18.49 11.99 4.78
N GLN A 89 -18.31 11.08 5.74
CA GLN A 89 -17.13 11.11 6.59
C GLN A 89 -15.87 10.87 5.79
N LEU A 90 -15.93 9.99 4.81
CA LEU A 90 -14.79 9.77 3.93
C LEU A 90 -14.45 11.02 3.14
N LYS A 91 -15.45 11.73 2.63
CA LYS A 91 -15.21 13.00 1.94
C LYS A 91 -14.49 13.99 2.83
N GLN A 92 -14.87 14.06 4.09
CA GLN A 92 -14.19 14.94 5.04
C GLN A 92 -12.73 14.53 5.23
N LEU A 93 -12.48 13.23 5.35
CA LEU A 93 -11.12 12.75 5.46
C LEU A 93 -10.30 13.08 4.23
N LEU A 94 -10.89 12.92 3.06
CA LEU A 94 -10.22 13.22 1.81
C LEU A 94 -9.84 14.69 1.71
N SER A 95 -10.69 15.57 2.21
CA SER A 95 -10.39 16.99 2.18
C SER A 95 -9.28 17.37 3.17
N GLN A 96 -9.14 16.62 4.25
CA GLN A 96 -8.08 16.86 5.21
C GLN A 96 -6.73 16.36 4.71
N ILE A 97 -6.72 15.29 3.93
CA ILE A 97 -5.52 14.71 3.37
C ILE A 97 -5.31 15.30 1.98
N VAL A 98 -4.87 16.55 1.93
CA VAL A 98 -4.64 17.22 0.65
C VAL A 98 -3.34 16.72 0.04
N PRO A 99 -3.32 16.45 -1.27
CA PRO A 99 -2.07 16.05 -1.92
C PRO A 99 -1.05 17.15 -1.87
N GLN A 100 -0.03 16.97 -1.07
CA GLN A 100 1.00 17.97 -0.88
C GLN A 100 1.80 18.24 -2.13
N LYS A 101 1.80 17.32 -3.06
CA LYS A 101 2.51 17.48 -4.31
C LYS A 101 2.07 18.70 -5.09
N LYS A 102 0.79 18.99 -5.09
CA LYS A 102 0.26 20.16 -5.77
C LYS A 102 0.80 21.45 -5.18
N GLU A 103 0.82 21.51 -3.87
CA GLU A 103 1.30 22.69 -3.17
C GLU A 103 2.76 22.96 -3.48
N PHE A 104 3.54 21.90 -3.51
CA PHE A 104 4.93 22.04 -3.87
C PHE A 104 5.13 22.67 -5.22
N ASN A 105 4.44 22.13 -6.20
CA ASN A 105 4.59 22.59 -7.57
C ASN A 105 4.20 24.05 -7.72
N ILE A 106 3.13 24.42 -7.07
CA ILE A 106 2.63 25.80 -7.15
C ILE A 106 3.66 26.75 -6.57
N ARG A 107 4.21 26.44 -5.43
CA ARG A 107 5.16 27.31 -4.77
C ARG A 107 6.43 27.47 -5.56
N ARG A 108 6.87 26.44 -6.23
CA ARG A 108 8.07 26.52 -7.02
C ARG A 108 7.93 27.45 -8.17
N VAL A 109 6.80 27.41 -8.80
CA VAL A 109 6.55 28.23 -9.95
C VAL A 109 6.47 29.69 -9.57
N GLY A 110 5.90 29.94 -8.42
CA GLY A 110 5.87 31.28 -7.90
C GLY A 110 7.22 31.76 -7.50
#